data_338603236a635e2aeda0a89b290593c1
#
_entry.id   338603236a635e2aeda0a89b290593c1
#
_cell.length_a   1.000
_cell.length_b   1.000
_cell.length_c   1.000
_cell.angle_alpha   90.00
_cell.angle_beta   90.00
_cell.angle_gamma   90.00
#
_symmetry.space_group_name_H-M   'P 1'
#
loop_
_entity.id
_entity.type
_entity.pdbx_description
1 polymer ?
#
loop_
_entity_poly.entity_id
_entity_poly.type
_entity_poly.pdbx_seq_one_letter_code
_entity_poly.pdbx_strand_id
1 'polypeptide(L)'
;MICKSGHTHSGVRIWSALLLVLLALAGMASAQAKPPEKSPEDEATVALRRQALDLYHAGKFVEAMPLLEKLSGLTPKDFVVKEHWAYCILEYSKTLKNSNQRRQARLHARALGFEAKEQGDHGELLEILLSIPEDGSDLKFSDRKDVDDAMKAAEADRAGGNLDKAREGYLHVLELDPKNYDATVYVGDVYFSQRAYNSASEWFAKAIKLDPNKETAYRYWGDALAMSGKNDEAREKYINAVIAEPYNRTPWLALRQWTDRIQQPFNGIILQNKSTVPAAGANPSATLDEHSIKAGDPEAAGWAAYNRTRTAWQREKFKKAFPSEPAYRRSLKEETEALDAMVSVLAPDAASLKKAEKLDPALLALIQIDHEGLLEAFVLLNRADREIKTDYPAYRHAHHDKLYRYVDEFVLPKQTAQSAK
;
A
#
# COMPACT_ATOMS: atom_id res chain seq x y z
N MET A 1 8.48 10.90 -64.19
CA MET A 1 9.91 10.45 -64.26
C MET A 1 10.04 9.40 -63.14
N ILE A 2 9.87 8.07 -63.41
CA ILE A 2 10.94 7.18 -63.92
C ILE A 2 12.08 7.15 -62.89
N CYS A 3 12.45 6.06 -62.25
CA CYS A 3 12.58 4.61 -62.47
C CYS A 3 12.69 3.87 -61.13
N LYS A 4 12.11 2.72 -60.86
CA LYS A 4 12.53 1.31 -61.19
C LYS A 4 13.96 1.04 -60.67
N SER A 5 14.27 -0.01 -59.98
CA SER A 5 13.96 -1.45 -60.02
C SER A 5 14.76 -2.08 -58.86
N GLY A 6 14.59 -3.20 -58.32
CA GLY A 6 14.10 -4.48 -58.71
C GLY A 6 14.87 -5.59 -57.99
N HIS A 7 14.21 -6.67 -57.69
CA HIS A 7 14.61 -8.08 -57.75
C HIS A 7 15.70 -8.59 -56.79
N THR A 8 15.62 -9.78 -56.19
CA THR A 8 14.99 -11.08 -56.52
C THR A 8 15.10 -12.02 -55.30
N HIS A 9 14.04 -12.77 -55.07
CA HIS A 9 13.92 -14.30 -55.04
C HIS A 9 14.91 -15.13 -54.21
N SER A 10 14.39 -15.95 -53.32
CA SER A 10 13.94 -17.36 -53.46
C SER A 10 13.59 -17.88 -52.06
N GLY A 11 12.52 -18.55 -51.73
CA GLY A 11 11.81 -19.65 -52.35
C GLY A 11 12.33 -21.01 -51.85
N VAL A 12 11.53 -21.75 -51.08
CA VAL A 12 11.44 -23.23 -51.06
C VAL A 12 10.64 -23.66 -49.81
N ARG A 13 9.34 -23.95 -49.96
CA ARG A 13 8.67 -25.31 -50.04
C ARG A 13 8.61 -26.05 -48.70
N ILE A 14 7.43 -26.07 -48.06
CA ILE A 14 6.34 -27.05 -48.04
C ILE A 14 6.81 -28.51 -47.91
N TRP A 15 6.45 -29.15 -46.78
CA TRP A 15 5.98 -30.53 -46.77
C TRP A 15 4.91 -30.70 -45.70
N SER A 16 3.69 -31.02 -46.16
CA SER A 16 2.56 -31.51 -45.39
C SER A 16 2.73 -33.01 -45.18
N ALA A 17 2.39 -33.52 -44.02
CA ALA A 17 1.98 -34.90 -43.85
C ALA A 17 0.89 -35.00 -42.79
N LEU A 18 -0.33 -35.22 -43.22
CA LEU A 18 -1.43 -35.79 -42.43
C LEU A 18 -1.05 -37.22 -41.96
N LEU A 19 -1.41 -37.56 -40.72
CA LEU A 19 -1.84 -38.91 -40.39
C LEU A 19 -2.94 -38.89 -39.33
N LEU A 20 -4.00 -39.61 -39.66
CA LEU A 20 -5.27 -39.77 -38.97
C LEU A 20 -5.19 -40.81 -37.84
N VAL A 21 -5.95 -40.57 -36.77
CA VAL A 21 -6.85 -41.46 -35.99
C VAL A 21 -6.25 -42.59 -35.19
N LEU A 22 -6.54 -42.58 -33.88
CA LEU A 22 -7.28 -43.65 -33.19
C LEU A 22 -7.79 -43.17 -31.84
N LEU A 23 -9.12 -43.20 -31.68
CA LEU A 23 -9.82 -43.11 -30.41
C LEU A 23 -9.46 -44.32 -29.52
N ALA A 24 -9.01 -44.04 -28.29
CA ALA A 24 -9.11 -44.98 -27.19
C ALA A 24 -9.67 -44.23 -25.96
N LEU A 25 -10.93 -44.52 -25.66
CA LEU A 25 -11.59 -44.22 -24.40
C LEU A 25 -10.87 -44.98 -23.28
N ALA A 26 -10.19 -44.27 -22.40
CA ALA A 26 -9.82 -44.77 -21.10
C ALA A 26 -10.06 -43.61 -20.08
N GLY A 27 -10.94 -43.88 -19.13
CA GLY A 27 -11.31 -42.96 -18.08
C GLY A 27 -10.07 -42.45 -17.30
N MET A 28 -9.84 -41.16 -17.35
CA MET A 28 -8.90 -40.49 -16.44
C MET A 28 -9.69 -39.82 -15.36
N ALA A 29 -9.60 -40.36 -14.18
CA ALA A 29 -9.89 -39.65 -12.95
C ALA A 29 -9.14 -38.32 -13.00
N SER A 30 -9.86 -37.21 -12.82
CA SER A 30 -9.27 -35.88 -12.69
C SER A 30 -8.49 -35.85 -11.38
N ALA A 31 -7.19 -36.11 -11.46
CA ALA A 31 -6.28 -35.73 -10.41
C ALA A 31 -6.26 -34.21 -10.40
N GLN A 32 -6.90 -33.60 -9.40
CA GLN A 32 -6.71 -32.21 -9.07
C GLN A 32 -5.20 -31.99 -8.87
N ALA A 33 -4.58 -31.28 -9.79
CA ALA A 33 -3.20 -30.89 -9.67
C ALA A 33 -3.09 -30.00 -8.42
N LYS A 34 -2.46 -30.54 -7.37
CA LYS A 34 -2.03 -29.78 -6.20
C LYS A 34 -1.23 -28.57 -6.70
N PRO A 35 -1.44 -27.35 -6.18
CA PRO A 35 -0.58 -26.22 -6.53
C PRO A 35 0.88 -26.63 -6.36
N PRO A 36 1.80 -26.19 -7.22
CA PRO A 36 3.20 -26.56 -7.11
C PRO A 36 3.70 -26.16 -5.71
N GLU A 37 4.00 -27.14 -4.90
CA GLU A 37 4.71 -26.96 -3.64
C GLU A 37 6.02 -26.24 -3.99
N LYS A 38 6.27 -25.05 -3.39
CA LYS A 38 7.59 -24.41 -3.48
C LYS A 38 8.59 -25.45 -3.00
N SER A 39 9.49 -25.87 -3.88
CA SER A 39 10.61 -26.71 -3.45
C SER A 39 11.35 -25.96 -2.35
N PRO A 40 11.66 -26.59 -1.21
CA PRO A 40 12.42 -25.94 -0.17
C PRO A 40 13.74 -25.43 -0.78
N GLU A 41 14.09 -24.16 -0.46
CA GLU A 41 15.42 -23.65 -0.80
C GLU A 41 16.48 -24.56 -0.19
N ASP A 42 17.58 -24.80 -0.91
CA ASP A 42 18.69 -25.55 -0.35
C ASP A 42 19.34 -24.78 0.82
N GLU A 43 20.02 -25.50 1.71
CA GLU A 43 20.63 -24.92 2.91
C GLU A 43 21.63 -23.80 2.58
N ALA A 44 22.32 -23.88 1.46
CA ALA A 44 23.30 -22.88 1.04
C ALA A 44 22.60 -21.58 0.62
N THR A 45 21.47 -21.68 -0.08
CA THR A 45 20.65 -20.53 -0.48
C THR A 45 20.01 -19.86 0.75
N VAL A 46 19.53 -20.63 1.72
CA VAL A 46 19.00 -20.11 2.99
C VAL A 46 20.09 -19.37 3.79
N ALA A 47 21.30 -19.93 3.88
CA ALA A 47 22.42 -19.28 4.55
C ALA A 47 22.83 -18.00 3.86
N LEU A 48 22.90 -17.98 2.52
CA LEU A 48 23.20 -16.80 1.72
C LEU A 48 22.15 -15.70 1.95
N ARG A 49 20.87 -16.06 1.95
CA ARG A 49 19.75 -15.13 2.23
C ARG A 49 19.90 -14.48 3.59
N ARG A 50 20.15 -15.27 4.62
CA ARG A 50 20.35 -14.75 5.98
C ARG A 50 21.49 -13.74 6.02
N GLN A 51 22.65 -14.10 5.49
CA GLN A 51 23.83 -13.24 5.47
C GLN A 51 23.57 -11.93 4.72
N ALA A 52 22.91 -12.00 3.56
CA ALA A 52 22.58 -10.82 2.74
C ALA A 52 21.63 -9.87 3.48
N LEU A 53 20.58 -10.42 4.12
CA LEU A 53 19.59 -9.63 4.86
C LEU A 53 20.15 -9.06 6.15
N ASP A 54 21.01 -9.78 6.87
CA ASP A 54 21.69 -9.27 8.08
C ASP A 54 22.53 -8.03 7.74
N LEU A 55 23.28 -8.06 6.64
CA LEU A 55 24.05 -6.91 6.17
C LEU A 55 23.15 -5.75 5.71
N TYR A 56 22.06 -6.07 5.01
CA TYR A 56 21.07 -5.08 4.57
C TYR A 56 20.45 -4.36 5.76
N HIS A 57 19.96 -5.10 6.76
CA HIS A 57 19.35 -4.53 7.98
C HIS A 57 20.36 -3.78 8.86
N ALA A 58 21.64 -4.12 8.77
CA ALA A 58 22.72 -3.39 9.42
C ALA A 58 23.12 -2.10 8.66
N GLY A 59 22.45 -1.76 7.54
CA GLY A 59 22.80 -0.61 6.70
C GLY A 59 24.09 -0.78 5.90
N LYS A 60 24.68 -1.97 5.84
CA LYS A 60 25.90 -2.29 5.11
C LYS A 60 25.60 -2.62 3.65
N PHE A 61 25.01 -1.67 2.96
CA PHE A 61 24.45 -1.87 1.62
C PHE A 61 25.48 -2.30 0.59
N VAL A 62 26.72 -1.75 0.65
CA VAL A 62 27.81 -2.10 -0.27
C VAL A 62 28.25 -3.56 -0.08
N GLU A 63 28.27 -4.06 1.17
CA GLU A 63 28.62 -5.43 1.48
C GLU A 63 27.46 -6.41 1.16
N ALA A 64 26.20 -5.98 1.31
CA ALA A 64 25.01 -6.77 1.00
C ALA A 64 24.81 -6.96 -0.52
N MET A 65 25.16 -5.95 -1.31
CA MET A 65 24.90 -5.88 -2.75
C MET A 65 25.34 -7.13 -3.54
N PRO A 66 26.60 -7.62 -3.44
CA PRO A 66 27.03 -8.80 -4.20
C PRO A 66 26.36 -10.09 -3.75
N LEU A 67 25.92 -10.18 -2.47
CA LEU A 67 25.20 -11.34 -1.97
C LEU A 67 23.76 -11.35 -2.46
N LEU A 68 23.10 -10.19 -2.50
CA LEU A 68 21.74 -10.03 -3.04
C LEU A 68 21.71 -10.25 -4.53
N GLU A 69 22.72 -9.82 -5.29
CA GLU A 69 22.88 -10.12 -6.71
C GLU A 69 22.93 -11.64 -6.96
N LYS A 70 23.81 -12.32 -6.23
CA LYS A 70 23.92 -13.80 -6.32
C LYS A 70 22.62 -14.48 -5.94
N LEU A 71 21.98 -14.04 -4.88
CA LEU A 71 20.72 -14.58 -4.40
C LEU A 71 19.59 -14.34 -5.41
N SER A 72 19.50 -13.18 -6.04
CA SER A 72 18.54 -12.87 -7.10
C SER A 72 18.71 -13.79 -8.31
N GLY A 73 19.95 -14.17 -8.65
CA GLY A 73 20.22 -15.18 -9.68
C GLY A 73 19.72 -16.57 -9.31
N LEU A 74 19.82 -16.97 -8.03
CA LEU A 74 19.32 -18.26 -7.52
C LEU A 74 17.79 -18.28 -7.33
N THR A 75 17.20 -17.12 -7.04
CA THR A 75 15.77 -16.96 -6.77
C THR A 75 15.13 -15.92 -7.68
N PRO A 76 15.10 -16.11 -9.01
CA PRO A 76 14.76 -15.06 -9.98
C PRO A 76 13.33 -14.53 -9.90
N LYS A 77 12.43 -15.25 -9.20
CA LYS A 77 11.03 -14.86 -8.97
C LYS A 77 10.79 -14.24 -7.60
N ASP A 78 11.83 -14.07 -6.80
CA ASP A 78 11.73 -13.45 -5.50
C ASP A 78 11.91 -11.93 -5.63
N PHE A 79 10.79 -11.22 -5.72
CA PHE A 79 10.79 -9.77 -5.86
C PHE A 79 11.38 -9.05 -4.63
N VAL A 80 11.25 -9.63 -3.43
CA VAL A 80 11.80 -9.06 -2.20
C VAL A 80 13.32 -8.97 -2.27
N VAL A 81 13.98 -10.02 -2.79
CA VAL A 81 15.43 -10.03 -3.00
C VAL A 81 15.83 -8.98 -4.03
N LYS A 82 15.09 -8.86 -5.13
CA LYS A 82 15.35 -7.85 -6.16
C LYS A 82 15.18 -6.43 -5.63
N GLU A 83 14.13 -6.19 -4.88
CA GLU A 83 13.85 -4.90 -4.26
C GLU A 83 14.99 -4.48 -3.33
N HIS A 84 15.43 -5.37 -2.43
CA HIS A 84 16.56 -5.10 -1.54
C HIS A 84 17.87 -4.87 -2.31
N TRP A 85 18.13 -5.65 -3.36
CA TRP A 85 19.30 -5.45 -4.21
C TRP A 85 19.25 -4.10 -4.94
N ALA A 86 18.11 -3.75 -5.52
CA ALA A 86 17.90 -2.46 -6.16
C ALA A 86 18.14 -1.29 -5.18
N TYR A 87 17.64 -1.42 -3.95
CA TYR A 87 17.85 -0.41 -2.93
C TYR A 87 19.34 -0.29 -2.52
N CYS A 88 20.05 -1.40 -2.39
CA CYS A 88 21.51 -1.36 -2.15
C CYS A 88 22.24 -0.63 -3.28
N ILE A 89 21.86 -0.84 -4.55
CA ILE A 89 22.45 -0.13 -5.69
C ILE A 89 22.13 1.36 -5.62
N LEU A 90 20.90 1.73 -5.25
CA LEU A 90 20.51 3.13 -5.07
C LEU A 90 21.36 3.82 -3.99
N GLU A 91 21.50 3.18 -2.82
CA GLU A 91 22.35 3.71 -1.74
C GLU A 91 23.82 3.78 -2.14
N TYR A 92 24.33 2.76 -2.83
CA TYR A 92 25.68 2.81 -3.39
C TYR A 92 25.87 3.97 -4.38
N SER A 93 24.85 4.27 -5.19
CA SER A 93 24.92 5.38 -6.14
C SER A 93 25.24 6.72 -5.47
N LYS A 94 24.79 6.93 -4.23
CA LYS A 94 25.03 8.16 -3.47
C LYS A 94 26.51 8.34 -3.09
N THR A 95 27.27 7.25 -3.00
CA THR A 95 28.70 7.28 -2.66
C THR A 95 29.61 7.57 -3.87
N LEU A 96 29.07 7.46 -5.08
CA LEU A 96 29.84 7.62 -6.32
C LEU A 96 30.10 9.10 -6.63
N LYS A 97 31.36 9.48 -6.85
CA LYS A 97 31.73 10.86 -7.23
C LYS A 97 31.45 11.17 -8.71
N ASN A 98 31.53 10.15 -9.57
CA ASN A 98 31.33 10.33 -11.00
C ASN A 98 29.80 10.34 -11.33
N SER A 99 29.36 11.42 -11.96
CA SER A 99 27.92 11.62 -12.28
C SER A 99 27.37 10.56 -13.24
N ASN A 100 28.16 10.10 -14.22
CA ASN A 100 27.73 9.06 -15.14
C ASN A 100 27.59 7.70 -14.44
N GLN A 101 28.52 7.37 -13.55
CA GLN A 101 28.41 6.13 -12.76
C GLN A 101 27.20 6.19 -11.81
N ARG A 102 26.95 7.33 -11.15
CA ARG A 102 25.73 7.53 -10.35
C ARG A 102 24.48 7.31 -11.17
N ARG A 103 24.42 7.94 -12.33
CA ARG A 103 23.31 7.82 -13.26
C ARG A 103 23.06 6.36 -13.68
N GLN A 104 24.10 5.63 -14.06
CA GLN A 104 23.98 4.23 -14.46
C GLN A 104 23.52 3.33 -13.29
N ALA A 105 24.05 3.54 -12.09
CA ALA A 105 23.63 2.81 -10.91
C ALA A 105 22.13 3.05 -10.61
N ARG A 106 21.64 4.28 -10.70
CA ARG A 106 20.22 4.60 -10.51
C ARG A 106 19.33 4.00 -11.58
N LEU A 107 19.74 4.03 -12.85
CA LEU A 107 19.00 3.39 -13.93
C LEU A 107 18.90 1.87 -13.69
N HIS A 108 19.96 1.25 -13.21
CA HIS A 108 19.95 -0.16 -12.85
C HIS A 108 19.01 -0.45 -11.68
N ALA A 109 19.07 0.35 -10.60
CA ALA A 109 18.16 0.22 -9.46
C ALA A 109 16.68 0.36 -9.89
N ARG A 110 16.37 1.37 -10.74
CA ARG A 110 15.03 1.58 -11.29
C ARG A 110 14.57 0.37 -12.13
N ALA A 111 15.44 -0.17 -12.98
CA ALA A 111 15.11 -1.34 -13.82
C ALA A 111 14.73 -2.56 -12.97
N LEU A 112 15.50 -2.86 -11.92
CA LEU A 112 15.21 -3.93 -10.97
C LEU A 112 13.90 -3.67 -10.21
N GLY A 113 13.58 -2.42 -9.89
CA GLY A 113 12.30 -2.02 -9.32
C GLY A 113 11.12 -2.35 -10.25
N PHE A 114 11.24 -2.09 -11.56
CA PHE A 114 10.22 -2.50 -12.53
C PHE A 114 10.07 -4.01 -12.61
N GLU A 115 11.17 -4.77 -12.62
CA GLU A 115 11.11 -6.23 -12.59
C GLU A 115 10.44 -6.77 -11.32
N ALA A 116 10.71 -6.17 -10.15
CA ALA A 116 10.06 -6.52 -8.89
C ALA A 116 8.55 -6.25 -8.98
N LYS A 117 8.14 -5.10 -9.53
CA LYS A 117 6.73 -4.74 -9.76
C LYS A 117 6.01 -5.76 -10.64
N GLU A 118 6.62 -6.18 -11.75
CA GLU A 118 6.04 -7.20 -12.64
C GLU A 118 5.88 -8.55 -11.94
N GLN A 119 6.67 -8.83 -10.92
CA GLN A 119 6.61 -10.03 -10.09
C GLN A 119 5.62 -9.91 -8.92
N GLY A 120 4.93 -8.79 -8.79
CA GLY A 120 3.88 -8.57 -7.79
C GLY A 120 4.33 -7.78 -6.57
N ASP A 121 5.47 -7.10 -6.63
CA ASP A 121 5.87 -6.16 -5.59
C ASP A 121 4.96 -4.91 -5.58
N HIS A 122 4.59 -4.49 -4.37
CA HIS A 122 3.80 -3.28 -4.09
C HIS A 122 4.30 -2.59 -2.81
N GLY A 123 5.57 -2.83 -2.44
CA GLY A 123 6.20 -2.30 -1.23
C GLY A 123 6.59 -0.82 -1.33
N GLU A 124 6.96 -0.23 -0.19
CA GLU A 124 7.41 1.17 -0.11
C GLU A 124 8.75 1.41 -0.83
N LEU A 125 9.64 0.43 -0.75
CA LEU A 125 10.93 0.52 -1.46
C LEU A 125 10.71 0.57 -2.96
N LEU A 126 9.71 -0.13 -3.47
CA LEU A 126 9.34 -0.05 -4.89
C LEU A 126 8.98 1.38 -5.30
N GLU A 127 8.19 2.10 -4.49
CA GLU A 127 7.83 3.49 -4.80
C GLU A 127 9.06 4.38 -4.85
N ILE A 128 10.01 4.19 -3.94
CA ILE A 128 11.30 4.89 -3.95
C ILE A 128 12.08 4.58 -5.24
N LEU A 129 12.19 3.31 -5.61
CA LEU A 129 12.90 2.88 -6.81
C LEU A 129 12.26 3.42 -8.09
N LEU A 130 10.93 3.44 -8.16
CA LEU A 130 10.19 3.96 -9.31
C LEU A 130 10.17 5.49 -9.37
N SER A 131 10.41 6.19 -8.25
CA SER A 131 10.55 7.64 -8.22
C SER A 131 11.87 8.14 -8.80
N ILE A 132 12.87 7.26 -8.98
CA ILE A 132 14.11 7.59 -9.67
C ILE A 132 13.77 8.12 -11.07
N PRO A 133 14.29 9.29 -11.49
CA PRO A 133 14.03 9.82 -12.83
C PRO A 133 14.37 8.84 -13.96
N GLU A 134 13.60 8.86 -15.05
CA GLU A 134 13.77 7.94 -16.19
C GLU A 134 15.13 8.06 -16.84
N ASP A 135 15.75 9.21 -16.73
CA ASP A 135 17.09 9.46 -17.23
C ASP A 135 18.21 9.15 -16.19
N GLY A 136 17.83 8.67 -14.99
CA GLY A 136 18.75 8.38 -13.90
C GLY A 136 19.41 9.60 -13.26
N SER A 137 18.92 10.80 -13.54
CA SER A 137 19.44 12.03 -12.93
C SER A 137 19.21 12.07 -11.42
N ASP A 138 19.82 13.02 -10.73
CA ASP A 138 19.59 13.24 -9.31
C ASP A 138 18.12 13.61 -9.06
N LEU A 139 17.56 13.12 -7.95
CA LEU A 139 16.25 13.55 -7.51
C LEU A 139 16.22 15.08 -7.42
N LYS A 140 15.17 15.66 -7.99
CA LYS A 140 14.91 17.09 -7.88
C LYS A 140 13.97 17.33 -6.71
N PHE A 141 14.33 18.28 -5.87
CA PHE A 141 13.44 18.80 -4.83
C PHE A 141 12.54 19.93 -5.36
N SER A 142 12.96 20.58 -6.46
CA SER A 142 12.21 21.67 -7.09
C SER A 142 12.57 21.83 -8.56
N ASP A 143 11.63 22.33 -9.37
CA ASP A 143 11.92 22.77 -10.75
C ASP A 143 12.69 24.08 -10.78
N ARG A 144 12.66 24.87 -9.71
CA ARG A 144 13.51 26.05 -9.54
C ARG A 144 14.90 25.60 -9.14
N LYS A 145 15.87 25.94 -9.98
CA LYS A 145 17.27 25.52 -9.78
C LYS A 145 17.87 26.06 -8.47
N ASP A 146 17.58 27.28 -8.10
CA ASP A 146 18.06 27.90 -6.85
C ASP A 146 17.55 27.17 -5.61
N VAL A 147 16.27 26.78 -5.61
CA VAL A 147 15.62 26.01 -4.54
C VAL A 147 16.18 24.59 -4.51
N ASP A 148 16.33 23.94 -5.68
CA ASP A 148 16.84 22.57 -5.79
C ASP A 148 18.30 22.47 -5.30
N ASP A 149 19.16 23.41 -5.71
CA ASP A 149 20.56 23.46 -5.28
C ASP A 149 20.67 23.71 -3.76
N ALA A 150 19.84 24.62 -3.20
CA ALA A 150 19.81 24.90 -1.76
C ALA A 150 19.35 23.67 -0.96
N MET A 151 18.29 22.96 -1.42
CA MET A 151 17.83 21.72 -0.81
C MET A 151 18.91 20.64 -0.82
N LYS A 152 19.57 20.43 -1.94
CA LYS A 152 20.66 19.44 -2.07
C LYS A 152 21.84 19.75 -1.14
N ALA A 153 22.19 21.02 -0.99
CA ALA A 153 23.24 21.44 -0.07
C ALA A 153 22.85 21.17 1.40
N ALA A 154 21.62 21.52 1.79
CA ALA A 154 21.11 21.24 3.13
C ALA A 154 21.04 19.73 3.45
N GLU A 155 20.60 18.91 2.48
CA GLU A 155 20.60 17.45 2.61
C GLU A 155 22.02 16.87 2.75
N ALA A 156 22.99 17.42 2.04
CA ALA A 156 24.38 17.00 2.17
C ALA A 156 24.94 17.32 3.56
N ASP A 157 24.62 18.50 4.13
CA ASP A 157 24.98 18.84 5.52
C ASP A 157 24.30 17.93 6.52
N ARG A 158 23.02 17.61 6.33
CA ARG A 158 22.27 16.68 7.17
C ARG A 158 22.89 15.27 7.14
N ALA A 159 23.18 14.77 5.96
CA ALA A 159 23.83 13.46 5.78
C ALA A 159 25.25 13.42 6.37
N GLY A 160 25.95 14.55 6.39
CA GLY A 160 27.25 14.71 7.05
C GLY A 160 27.16 14.90 8.57
N GLY A 161 25.95 14.91 9.17
CA GLY A 161 25.75 15.13 10.60
C GLY A 161 25.84 16.58 11.05
N ASN A 162 25.96 17.54 10.11
CA ASN A 162 26.06 18.97 10.38
C ASN A 162 24.66 19.58 10.58
N LEU A 163 23.97 19.17 11.64
CA LEU A 163 22.54 19.48 11.84
C LEU A 163 22.24 21.01 11.85
N ASP A 164 23.09 21.84 12.45
CA ASP A 164 22.88 23.29 12.46
C ASP A 164 23.00 23.90 11.06
N LYS A 165 24.00 23.49 10.27
CA LYS A 165 24.12 23.92 8.87
C LYS A 165 22.97 23.42 8.00
N ALA A 166 22.55 22.19 8.21
CA ALA A 166 21.36 21.64 7.52
C ALA A 166 20.13 22.50 7.80
N ARG A 167 19.91 22.87 9.07
CA ARG A 167 18.79 23.74 9.45
C ARG A 167 18.88 25.12 8.78
N GLU A 168 20.06 25.75 8.79
CA GLU A 168 20.29 27.02 8.10
C GLU A 168 20.01 26.89 6.59
N GLY A 169 20.46 25.78 5.97
CA GLY A 169 20.18 25.49 4.57
C GLY A 169 18.68 25.35 4.28
N TYR A 170 17.94 24.61 5.09
CA TYR A 170 16.49 24.49 4.90
C TYR A 170 15.75 25.81 5.16
N LEU A 171 16.19 26.63 6.12
CA LEU A 171 15.64 27.96 6.32
C LEU A 171 15.91 28.86 5.11
N HIS A 172 17.09 28.75 4.51
CA HIS A 172 17.38 29.46 3.26
C HIS A 172 16.48 29.00 2.09
N VAL A 173 16.17 27.69 2.01
CA VAL A 173 15.16 27.22 1.06
C VAL A 173 13.81 27.90 1.30
N LEU A 174 13.41 28.08 2.55
CA LEU A 174 12.14 28.75 2.90
C LEU A 174 12.16 30.27 2.64
N GLU A 175 13.32 30.90 2.62
CA GLU A 175 13.47 32.28 2.11
C GLU A 175 13.22 32.34 0.59
N LEU A 176 13.71 31.36 -0.15
CA LEU A 176 13.52 31.27 -1.60
C LEU A 176 12.09 30.83 -1.97
N ASP A 177 11.54 29.87 -1.24
CA ASP A 177 10.22 29.28 -1.44
C ASP A 177 9.51 29.09 -0.10
N PRO A 178 8.75 30.09 0.40
CA PRO A 178 8.08 30.06 1.71
C PRO A 178 7.00 28.99 1.84
N LYS A 179 6.58 28.36 0.74
CA LYS A 179 5.58 27.28 0.73
C LYS A 179 6.20 25.88 0.52
N ASN A 180 7.51 25.78 0.60
CA ASN A 180 8.20 24.51 0.44
C ASN A 180 7.88 23.57 1.62
N TYR A 181 7.03 22.59 1.35
CA TYR A 181 6.60 21.61 2.36
C TYR A 181 7.77 20.81 2.91
N ASP A 182 8.63 20.29 2.03
CA ASP A 182 9.72 19.39 2.40
C ASP A 182 10.77 20.10 3.25
N ALA A 183 11.16 21.33 2.87
CA ALA A 183 12.04 22.14 3.69
C ALA A 183 11.43 22.44 5.08
N THR A 184 10.11 22.71 5.14
CA THR A 184 9.41 22.94 6.41
C THR A 184 9.45 21.71 7.31
N VAL A 185 9.20 20.52 6.75
CA VAL A 185 9.31 19.24 7.47
C VAL A 185 10.74 19.00 7.95
N TYR A 186 11.74 19.26 7.11
CA TYR A 186 13.13 18.96 7.43
C TYR A 186 13.73 19.88 8.47
N VAL A 187 13.28 21.14 8.57
CA VAL A 187 13.61 21.97 9.74
C VAL A 187 13.08 21.32 11.02
N GLY A 188 11.85 20.81 11.00
CA GLY A 188 11.28 20.07 12.12
C GLY A 188 12.05 18.81 12.46
N ASP A 189 12.50 18.05 11.46
CA ASP A 189 13.31 16.81 11.61
C ASP A 189 14.68 17.12 12.23
N VAL A 190 15.31 18.24 11.86
CA VAL A 190 16.56 18.67 12.52
C VAL A 190 16.32 18.94 14.00
N TYR A 191 15.27 19.69 14.36
CA TYR A 191 14.92 19.91 15.78
C TYR A 191 14.60 18.59 16.50
N PHE A 192 13.90 17.67 15.85
CA PHE A 192 13.64 16.35 16.40
C PHE A 192 14.94 15.59 16.70
N SER A 193 15.87 15.57 15.75
CA SER A 193 17.19 14.95 15.89
C SER A 193 18.01 15.54 17.04
N GLN A 194 17.84 16.85 17.30
CA GLN A 194 18.41 17.57 18.43
C GLN A 194 17.62 17.39 19.74
N ARG A 195 16.56 16.57 19.77
CA ARG A 195 15.64 16.34 20.88
C ARG A 195 14.87 17.61 21.33
N ALA A 196 14.81 18.64 20.50
CA ALA A 196 14.05 19.84 20.72
C ALA A 196 12.58 19.66 20.25
N TYR A 197 11.88 18.72 20.90
CA TYR A 197 10.58 18.20 20.45
C TYR A 197 9.49 19.27 20.35
N ASN A 198 9.49 20.27 21.21
CA ASN A 198 8.53 21.38 21.12
C ASN A 198 8.73 22.19 19.83
N SER A 199 9.98 22.57 19.53
CA SER A 199 10.31 23.26 18.28
C SER A 199 10.01 22.41 17.06
N ALA A 200 10.31 21.11 17.10
CA ALA A 200 9.95 20.17 16.04
C ALA A 200 8.43 20.17 15.79
N SER A 201 7.62 20.10 16.85
CA SER A 201 6.15 20.14 16.78
C SER A 201 5.61 21.41 16.12
N GLU A 202 6.21 22.56 16.41
CA GLU A 202 5.84 23.85 15.78
C GLU A 202 6.07 23.83 14.26
N TRP A 203 7.18 23.23 13.82
CA TRP A 203 7.49 23.13 12.40
C TRP A 203 6.62 22.10 11.68
N PHE A 204 6.34 20.96 12.29
CA PHE A 204 5.41 20.01 11.73
C PHE A 204 3.98 20.58 11.64
N ALA A 205 3.56 21.37 12.62
CA ALA A 205 2.28 22.09 12.54
C ALA A 205 2.23 23.10 11.36
N LYS A 206 3.35 23.77 11.06
CA LYS A 206 3.45 24.63 9.87
C LYS A 206 3.37 23.80 8.57
N ALA A 207 4.05 22.67 8.51
CA ALA A 207 4.01 21.78 7.33
C ALA A 207 2.58 21.27 7.07
N ILE A 208 1.85 20.85 8.10
CA ILE A 208 0.44 20.41 7.97
C ILE A 208 -0.45 21.54 7.43
N LYS A 209 -0.19 22.80 7.80
CA LYS A 209 -0.94 23.95 7.25
C LYS A 209 -0.65 24.16 5.76
N LEU A 210 0.56 23.82 5.28
CA LEU A 210 0.92 23.90 3.88
C LEU A 210 0.25 22.79 3.05
N ASP A 211 0.28 21.56 3.57
CA ASP A 211 -0.39 20.43 2.93
C ASP A 211 -0.92 19.44 3.99
N PRO A 212 -2.21 19.50 4.32
CA PRO A 212 -2.84 18.59 5.27
C PRO A 212 -3.09 17.18 4.71
N ASN A 213 -2.73 16.92 3.45
CA ASN A 213 -2.95 15.66 2.79
C ASN A 213 -1.72 14.73 2.81
N LYS A 214 -0.60 15.22 3.32
CA LYS A 214 0.65 14.45 3.46
C LYS A 214 0.81 13.88 4.87
N GLU A 215 1.09 12.59 4.96
CA GLU A 215 1.22 11.86 6.22
C GLU A 215 2.46 12.26 7.02
N THR A 216 3.54 12.62 6.34
CA THR A 216 4.89 12.75 6.90
C THR A 216 4.95 13.72 8.07
N ALA A 217 4.36 14.92 7.93
CA ALA A 217 4.38 15.91 9.01
C ALA A 217 3.57 15.45 10.23
N TYR A 218 2.44 14.77 10.03
CA TYR A 218 1.67 14.20 11.13
C TYR A 218 2.44 13.10 11.84
N ARG A 219 3.04 12.18 11.11
CA ARG A 219 3.80 11.06 11.65
C ARG A 219 5.00 11.55 12.45
N TYR A 220 5.81 12.44 11.92
CA TYR A 220 6.96 13.02 12.62
C TYR A 220 6.54 13.85 13.86
N TRP A 221 5.38 14.51 13.79
CA TRP A 221 4.83 15.17 14.98
C TRP A 221 4.41 14.13 16.03
N GLY A 222 3.77 13.04 15.61
CA GLY A 222 3.46 11.90 16.47
C GLY A 222 4.72 11.35 17.16
N ASP A 223 5.81 11.16 16.40
CA ASP A 223 7.10 10.73 16.95
C ASP A 223 7.64 11.72 18.00
N ALA A 224 7.63 13.01 17.71
CA ALA A 224 8.10 14.04 18.64
C ALA A 224 7.29 14.08 19.94
N LEU A 225 5.97 13.93 19.85
CA LEU A 225 5.07 13.87 21.00
C LEU A 225 5.29 12.59 21.81
N ALA A 226 5.41 11.43 21.15
CA ALA A 226 5.68 10.15 21.81
C ALA A 226 7.03 10.17 22.53
N MET A 227 8.08 10.74 21.91
CA MET A 227 9.39 10.88 22.53
C MET A 227 9.41 11.85 23.70
N SER A 228 8.47 12.79 23.77
CA SER A 228 8.26 13.70 24.92
C SER A 228 7.26 13.17 25.94
N GLY A 229 6.78 11.93 25.80
CA GLY A 229 5.86 11.28 26.73
C GLY A 229 4.39 11.70 26.58
N LYS A 230 4.04 12.48 25.56
CA LYS A 230 2.69 13.00 25.30
C LYS A 230 1.89 12.02 24.44
N ASN A 231 1.62 10.81 24.97
CA ASN A 231 1.06 9.72 24.20
C ASN A 231 -0.36 10.00 23.66
N ASP A 232 -1.22 10.72 24.39
CA ASP A 232 -2.56 11.05 23.91
C ASP A 232 -2.52 11.99 22.69
N GLU A 233 -1.64 13.01 22.75
CA GLU A 233 -1.43 13.91 21.62
C GLU A 233 -0.77 13.17 20.44
N ALA A 234 0.18 12.25 20.70
CA ALA A 234 0.82 11.42 19.68
C ALA A 234 -0.20 10.52 18.96
N ARG A 235 -1.14 9.91 19.71
CA ARG A 235 -2.24 9.12 19.17
C ARG A 235 -3.02 9.89 18.10
N GLU A 236 -3.41 11.13 18.43
CA GLU A 236 -4.12 11.99 17.47
C GLU A 236 -3.32 12.20 16.19
N LYS A 237 -2.01 12.43 16.29
CA LYS A 237 -1.17 12.70 15.12
C LYS A 237 -0.97 11.46 14.26
N TYR A 238 -0.73 10.30 14.86
CA TYR A 238 -0.63 9.05 14.10
C TYR A 238 -1.94 8.67 13.40
N ILE A 239 -3.09 8.86 14.04
CA ILE A 239 -4.40 8.65 13.39
C ILE A 239 -4.54 9.59 12.18
N ASN A 240 -4.20 10.88 12.35
CA ASN A 240 -4.26 11.84 11.25
C ASN A 240 -3.26 11.53 10.12
N ALA A 241 -2.09 10.96 10.42
CA ALA A 241 -1.16 10.47 9.41
C ALA A 241 -1.80 9.37 8.55
N VAL A 242 -2.46 8.39 9.17
CA VAL A 242 -3.22 7.36 8.47
C VAL A 242 -4.33 7.95 7.61
N ILE A 243 -5.09 8.93 8.13
CA ILE A 243 -6.17 9.58 7.38
C ILE A 243 -5.63 10.43 6.24
N ALA A 244 -4.45 11.04 6.38
CA ALA A 244 -3.84 11.82 5.30
C ALA A 244 -3.54 10.93 4.08
N GLU A 245 -2.92 9.77 4.28
CA GLU A 245 -2.53 8.83 3.23
C GLU A 245 -2.84 7.37 3.61
N PRO A 246 -4.11 6.95 3.63
CA PRO A 246 -4.50 5.63 4.16
C PRO A 246 -4.01 4.45 3.31
N TYR A 247 -3.65 4.71 2.06
CA TYR A 247 -3.18 3.69 1.11
C TYR A 247 -1.66 3.61 1.02
N ASN A 248 -0.96 4.49 1.74
CA ASN A 248 0.45 4.39 2.05
C ASN A 248 0.63 3.50 3.30
N ARG A 249 1.55 2.56 3.24
CA ARG A 249 1.83 1.64 4.35
C ARG A 249 2.54 2.32 5.52
N THR A 250 3.33 3.37 5.24
CA THR A 250 4.19 4.03 6.24
C THR A 250 3.43 4.52 7.47
N PRO A 251 2.32 5.29 7.35
CA PRO A 251 1.62 5.77 8.54
C PRO A 251 0.98 4.64 9.36
N TRP A 252 0.52 3.56 8.72
CA TRP A 252 0.01 2.38 9.43
C TRP A 252 1.09 1.65 10.21
N LEU A 253 2.28 1.50 9.61
CA LEU A 253 3.42 0.89 10.26
C LEU A 253 3.89 1.72 11.46
N ALA A 254 4.00 3.04 11.31
CA ALA A 254 4.36 3.95 12.38
C ALA A 254 3.34 3.90 13.54
N LEU A 255 2.04 3.94 13.21
CA LEU A 255 0.97 3.79 14.19
C LEU A 255 1.09 2.48 14.96
N ARG A 256 1.33 1.35 14.27
CA ARG A 256 1.51 0.05 14.89
C ARG A 256 2.76 0.00 15.78
N GLN A 257 3.91 0.48 15.30
CA GLN A 257 5.14 0.52 16.08
C GLN A 257 4.99 1.36 17.36
N TRP A 258 4.23 2.48 17.26
CA TRP A 258 3.93 3.28 18.43
C TRP A 258 3.04 2.52 19.42
N THR A 259 1.95 1.87 18.96
CA THR A 259 1.07 1.08 19.82
C THR A 259 1.80 -0.08 20.50
N ASP A 260 2.68 -0.79 19.77
CA ASP A 260 3.50 -1.87 20.32
C ASP A 260 4.42 -1.34 21.46
N ARG A 261 5.01 -0.15 21.27
CA ARG A 261 5.89 0.49 22.28
C ARG A 261 5.17 0.82 23.57
N ILE A 262 3.92 1.27 23.48
CA ILE A 262 3.11 1.64 24.67
C ILE A 262 2.16 0.52 25.11
N GLN A 263 2.30 -0.67 24.52
CA GLN A 263 1.46 -1.86 24.80
C GLN A 263 -0.06 -1.59 24.61
N GLN A 264 -0.41 -0.73 23.64
CA GLN A 264 -1.77 -0.44 23.27
C GLN A 264 -2.28 -1.51 22.29
N PRO A 265 -3.51 -2.06 22.45
CA PRO A 265 -4.10 -2.95 21.46
C PRO A 265 -4.19 -2.31 20.08
N PHE A 266 -3.88 -3.09 19.05
CA PHE A 266 -4.06 -2.73 17.65
C PHE A 266 -4.89 -3.82 16.97
N ASN A 267 -6.12 -3.49 16.60
CA ASN A 267 -7.06 -4.44 16.00
C ASN A 267 -7.08 -4.29 14.48
N GLY A 268 -6.61 -5.31 13.78
CA GLY A 268 -6.84 -5.46 12.35
C GLY A 268 -8.16 -6.20 12.12
N ILE A 269 -9.18 -5.51 11.61
CA ILE A 269 -10.44 -6.16 11.23
C ILE A 269 -10.31 -6.68 9.81
N ILE A 270 -10.11 -7.99 9.67
CA ILE A 270 -9.97 -8.65 8.38
C ILE A 270 -11.27 -9.42 8.09
N LEU A 271 -12.15 -8.81 7.33
CA LEU A 271 -13.33 -9.51 6.80
C LEU A 271 -12.93 -10.27 5.53
N GLN A 272 -12.89 -11.61 5.62
CA GLN A 272 -12.63 -12.45 4.46
C GLN A 272 -13.71 -12.27 3.40
N ASN A 273 -13.30 -11.97 2.16
CA ASN A 273 -14.24 -11.80 1.08
C ASN A 273 -14.76 -13.15 0.57
N LYS A 274 -16.01 -13.46 0.82
CA LYS A 274 -16.71 -14.66 0.32
C LYS A 274 -17.69 -14.29 -0.83
N SER A 275 -17.55 -13.10 -1.43
CA SER A 275 -18.39 -12.69 -2.55
C SER A 275 -18.11 -13.54 -3.79
N THR A 276 -19.18 -13.94 -4.46
CA THR A 276 -19.15 -14.62 -5.77
C THR A 276 -19.35 -13.64 -6.94
N VAL A 277 -19.63 -12.38 -6.64
CA VAL A 277 -19.82 -11.34 -7.67
C VAL A 277 -18.45 -10.93 -8.23
N PRO A 278 -18.24 -11.03 -9.56
CA PRO A 278 -16.97 -10.68 -10.18
C PRO A 278 -16.57 -9.22 -9.93
N ALA A 279 -15.27 -8.93 -10.11
CA ALA A 279 -14.79 -7.55 -10.20
C ALA A 279 -15.36 -6.84 -11.45
N ALA A 280 -15.27 -5.51 -11.48
CA ALA A 280 -15.71 -4.70 -12.61
C ALA A 280 -15.10 -5.21 -13.94
N GLY A 281 -15.91 -5.30 -14.99
CA GLY A 281 -15.49 -5.76 -16.31
C GLY A 281 -15.57 -7.27 -16.58
N ALA A 282 -15.80 -8.09 -15.57
CA ALA A 282 -16.06 -9.52 -15.77
C ALA A 282 -17.58 -9.75 -16.01
N ASN A 283 -17.90 -10.66 -16.92
CA ASN A 283 -19.29 -10.94 -17.30
C ASN A 283 -20.08 -11.45 -16.05
N PRO A 284 -21.21 -10.85 -15.67
CA PRO A 284 -21.97 -11.21 -14.47
C PRO A 284 -22.77 -12.53 -14.65
N SER A 285 -22.20 -13.54 -15.27
CA SER A 285 -22.82 -14.85 -15.44
C SER A 285 -22.69 -15.78 -14.24
N ALA A 286 -22.09 -15.34 -13.14
CA ALA A 286 -22.11 -16.08 -11.90
C ALA A 286 -23.52 -15.96 -11.28
N THR A 287 -24.38 -16.89 -11.67
CA THR A 287 -25.64 -17.13 -10.94
C THR A 287 -25.28 -17.51 -9.51
N LEU A 288 -25.77 -16.69 -8.56
CA LEU A 288 -25.82 -17.10 -7.16
C LEU A 288 -26.51 -18.47 -7.11
N ASP A 289 -25.76 -19.50 -6.79
CA ASP A 289 -26.39 -20.77 -6.45
C ASP A 289 -26.99 -20.64 -5.04
N GLU A 290 -28.20 -20.09 -5.02
CA GLU A 290 -28.99 -19.95 -3.79
C GLU A 290 -29.24 -21.31 -3.12
N HIS A 291 -29.07 -22.42 -3.87
CA HIS A 291 -29.24 -23.78 -3.38
C HIS A 291 -28.03 -24.28 -2.55
N SER A 292 -26.90 -23.59 -2.63
CA SER A 292 -25.71 -23.92 -1.80
C SER A 292 -25.78 -23.33 -0.40
N ILE A 293 -26.75 -22.44 -0.10
CA ILE A 293 -26.95 -21.88 1.23
C ILE A 293 -27.54 -22.99 2.12
N LYS A 294 -26.74 -23.54 3.02
CA LYS A 294 -27.25 -24.44 4.03
C LYS A 294 -28.36 -23.74 4.82
N ALA A 295 -29.55 -24.30 4.81
CA ALA A 295 -30.69 -23.77 5.58
C ALA A 295 -30.24 -23.60 7.06
N GLY A 296 -30.29 -22.35 7.57
CA GLY A 296 -29.89 -22.03 8.93
C GLY A 296 -28.48 -21.53 9.15
N ASP A 297 -27.69 -21.31 8.09
CA ASP A 297 -26.38 -20.63 8.18
C ASP A 297 -26.54 -19.10 8.01
N PRO A 298 -26.49 -18.30 9.10
CA PRO A 298 -26.68 -16.85 9.02
C PRO A 298 -25.58 -16.16 8.22
N GLU A 299 -24.33 -16.66 8.26
CA GLU A 299 -23.23 -16.09 7.51
C GLU A 299 -23.43 -16.23 6.00
N ALA A 300 -23.83 -17.43 5.54
CA ALA A 300 -24.15 -17.67 4.13
C ALA A 300 -25.31 -16.78 3.65
N ALA A 301 -26.36 -16.61 4.51
CA ALA A 301 -27.47 -15.71 4.19
C ALA A 301 -27.03 -14.25 4.09
N GLY A 302 -26.14 -13.79 4.97
CA GLY A 302 -25.54 -12.46 4.92
C GLY A 302 -24.75 -12.22 3.63
N TRP A 303 -23.90 -13.17 3.22
CA TRP A 303 -23.15 -13.08 1.96
C TRP A 303 -24.07 -13.12 0.73
N ALA A 304 -25.18 -13.85 0.79
CA ALA A 304 -26.18 -13.83 -0.28
C ALA A 304 -26.85 -12.45 -0.41
N ALA A 305 -27.17 -11.78 0.70
CA ALA A 305 -27.69 -10.41 0.67
C ALA A 305 -26.69 -9.42 0.08
N TYR A 306 -25.43 -9.49 0.52
CA TYR A 306 -24.33 -8.71 -0.05
C TYR A 306 -24.21 -8.90 -1.57
N ASN A 307 -24.19 -10.14 -2.05
CA ASN A 307 -24.08 -10.45 -3.47
C ASN A 307 -25.27 -9.95 -4.29
N ARG A 308 -26.51 -10.08 -3.76
CA ARG A 308 -27.72 -9.53 -4.43
C ARG A 308 -27.64 -8.03 -4.59
N THR A 309 -27.21 -7.32 -3.55
CA THR A 309 -27.05 -5.87 -3.58
C THR A 309 -26.01 -5.45 -4.61
N ARG A 310 -24.83 -6.08 -4.62
CA ARG A 310 -23.80 -5.79 -5.61
C ARG A 310 -24.25 -6.07 -7.04
N THR A 311 -24.99 -7.18 -7.26
CA THR A 311 -25.54 -7.49 -8.59
C THR A 311 -26.53 -6.42 -9.05
N ALA A 312 -27.38 -5.91 -8.14
CA ALA A 312 -28.30 -4.82 -8.47
C ALA A 312 -27.58 -3.52 -8.81
N TRP A 313 -26.45 -3.23 -8.12
CA TRP A 313 -25.60 -2.08 -8.44
C TRP A 313 -24.99 -2.20 -9.83
N GLN A 314 -24.41 -3.34 -10.18
CA GLN A 314 -23.82 -3.57 -11.51
C GLN A 314 -24.85 -3.43 -12.65
N ARG A 315 -26.09 -3.90 -12.42
CA ARG A 315 -27.12 -3.92 -13.47
C ARG A 315 -27.79 -2.57 -13.66
N GLU A 316 -28.12 -1.85 -12.61
CA GLU A 316 -28.98 -0.68 -12.75
C GLU A 316 -28.70 0.48 -11.78
N LYS A 317 -28.33 0.21 -10.49
CA LYS A 317 -28.25 1.26 -9.47
C LYS A 317 -27.11 2.23 -9.77
N PHE A 318 -25.97 1.73 -10.26
CA PHE A 318 -24.81 2.55 -10.57
C PHE A 318 -25.16 3.65 -11.59
N LYS A 319 -25.81 3.28 -12.70
CA LYS A 319 -26.17 4.25 -13.74
C LYS A 319 -27.13 5.33 -13.24
N LYS A 320 -28.02 4.98 -12.29
CA LYS A 320 -28.92 5.94 -11.65
C LYS A 320 -28.20 6.85 -10.67
N ALA A 321 -27.24 6.30 -9.90
CA ALA A 321 -26.50 7.05 -8.89
C ALA A 321 -25.41 7.95 -9.49
N PHE A 322 -24.80 7.51 -10.61
CA PHE A 322 -23.69 8.19 -11.29
C PHE A 322 -23.99 8.36 -12.79
N PRO A 323 -25.00 9.16 -13.16
CA PRO A 323 -25.44 9.26 -14.56
C PRO A 323 -24.39 9.85 -15.49
N SER A 324 -23.44 10.63 -14.98
CA SER A 324 -22.35 11.24 -15.74
C SER A 324 -21.15 10.30 -15.97
N GLU A 325 -21.05 9.20 -15.23
CA GLU A 325 -19.95 8.26 -15.42
C GLU A 325 -20.16 7.39 -16.66
N PRO A 326 -19.14 7.23 -17.52
CA PRO A 326 -19.27 6.54 -18.80
C PRO A 326 -19.44 5.03 -18.65
N ALA A 327 -18.89 4.43 -17.60
CA ALA A 327 -18.89 3.01 -17.36
C ALA A 327 -19.09 2.70 -15.87
N TYR A 328 -19.56 1.48 -15.60
CA TYR A 328 -19.64 0.98 -14.23
C TYR A 328 -18.23 0.87 -13.61
N ARG A 329 -18.12 1.31 -12.37
CA ARG A 329 -17.02 1.02 -11.44
C ARG A 329 -17.57 0.65 -10.07
N ARG A 330 -16.79 -0.01 -9.26
CA ARG A 330 -17.13 -0.13 -7.85
C ARG A 330 -17.06 1.23 -7.16
N SER A 331 -18.01 1.49 -6.29
CA SER A 331 -18.10 2.74 -5.54
C SER A 331 -18.20 2.48 -4.04
N LEU A 332 -17.82 3.48 -3.26
CA LEU A 332 -18.02 3.46 -1.81
C LEU A 332 -19.49 3.18 -1.46
N LYS A 333 -20.41 3.84 -2.16
CA LYS A 333 -21.84 3.70 -1.94
C LYS A 333 -22.36 2.27 -2.17
N GLU A 334 -21.87 1.61 -3.23
CA GLU A 334 -22.18 0.22 -3.53
C GLU A 334 -21.70 -0.73 -2.42
N GLU A 335 -20.41 -0.62 -2.07
CA GLU A 335 -19.81 -1.51 -1.08
C GLU A 335 -20.44 -1.32 0.30
N THR A 336 -20.72 -0.08 0.68
CA THR A 336 -21.41 0.24 1.94
C THR A 336 -22.83 -0.34 1.97
N GLU A 337 -23.63 -0.12 0.91
CA GLU A 337 -24.99 -0.68 0.85
C GLU A 337 -25.00 -2.21 0.83
N ALA A 338 -24.00 -2.84 0.23
CA ALA A 338 -23.90 -4.30 0.22
C ALA A 338 -23.55 -4.86 1.60
N LEU A 339 -22.67 -4.19 2.35
CA LEU A 339 -22.35 -4.57 3.72
C LEU A 339 -23.50 -4.29 4.69
N ASP A 340 -24.20 -3.18 4.55
CA ASP A 340 -25.41 -2.85 5.31
C ASP A 340 -26.50 -3.94 5.10
N ALA A 341 -26.74 -4.36 3.85
CA ALA A 341 -27.64 -5.45 3.54
C ALA A 341 -27.23 -6.79 4.20
N MET A 342 -25.92 -7.06 4.30
CA MET A 342 -25.39 -8.20 5.04
C MET A 342 -25.69 -8.07 6.54
N VAL A 343 -25.38 -6.94 7.15
CA VAL A 343 -25.61 -6.67 8.58
C VAL A 343 -27.08 -6.79 8.92
N SER A 344 -27.98 -6.24 8.08
CA SER A 344 -29.43 -6.34 8.25
C SER A 344 -29.95 -7.79 8.31
N VAL A 345 -29.26 -8.73 7.64
CA VAL A 345 -29.59 -10.17 7.71
C VAL A 345 -28.99 -10.82 8.95
N LEU A 346 -27.76 -10.45 9.32
CA LEU A 346 -27.03 -11.05 10.44
C LEU A 346 -27.60 -10.62 11.80
N ALA A 347 -28.04 -9.38 11.92
CA ALA A 347 -28.52 -8.77 13.15
C ALA A 347 -29.75 -7.84 12.90
N PRO A 348 -30.91 -8.38 12.49
CA PRO A 348 -32.07 -7.58 12.14
C PRO A 348 -32.67 -6.80 13.34
N ASP A 349 -32.35 -7.20 14.55
CA ASP A 349 -32.80 -6.57 15.78
C ASP A 349 -31.84 -6.80 16.97
N ALA A 350 -32.07 -6.07 18.07
CA ALA A 350 -31.24 -6.17 19.29
C ALA A 350 -31.28 -7.57 19.95
N ALA A 351 -32.32 -8.37 19.73
CA ALA A 351 -32.39 -9.75 20.25
C ALA A 351 -31.50 -10.70 19.44
N SER A 352 -31.35 -10.42 18.17
CA SER A 352 -30.48 -11.16 17.25
C SER A 352 -29.01 -10.94 17.54
N LEU A 353 -28.61 -9.76 18.08
CA LEU A 353 -27.26 -9.49 18.57
C LEU A 353 -26.77 -10.50 19.61
N LYS A 354 -27.63 -10.95 20.52
CA LYS A 354 -27.28 -11.98 21.50
C LYS A 354 -27.07 -13.36 20.88
N LYS A 355 -27.69 -13.65 19.73
CA LYS A 355 -27.46 -14.87 18.97
C LYS A 355 -26.24 -14.77 18.05
N ALA A 356 -25.87 -13.55 17.73
CA ALA A 356 -24.69 -13.24 16.88
C ALA A 356 -23.34 -13.56 17.55
N GLU A 357 -23.30 -13.78 18.88
CA GLU A 357 -22.06 -14.16 19.60
C GLU A 357 -21.35 -15.40 19.04
N LYS A 358 -22.04 -16.19 18.20
CA LYS A 358 -21.48 -17.36 17.51
C LYS A 358 -20.90 -17.03 16.11
N LEU A 359 -21.06 -15.80 15.64
CA LEU A 359 -20.51 -15.35 14.35
C LEU A 359 -18.99 -15.19 14.45
N ASP A 360 -18.36 -15.18 13.29
CA ASP A 360 -16.95 -14.77 13.16
C ASP A 360 -16.72 -13.41 13.82
N PRO A 361 -15.62 -13.22 14.60
CA PRO A 361 -15.33 -11.95 15.26
C PRO A 361 -15.29 -10.74 14.32
N ALA A 362 -14.88 -10.92 13.05
CA ALA A 362 -14.90 -9.85 12.07
C ALA A 362 -16.33 -9.43 11.67
N LEU A 363 -17.29 -10.37 11.65
CA LEU A 363 -18.69 -10.06 11.40
C LEU A 363 -19.34 -9.37 12.60
N LEU A 364 -18.97 -9.75 13.83
CA LEU A 364 -19.41 -9.05 15.04
C LEU A 364 -18.90 -7.60 15.04
N ALA A 365 -17.62 -7.39 14.70
CA ALA A 365 -17.07 -6.06 14.56
C ALA A 365 -17.77 -5.25 13.46
N LEU A 366 -18.10 -5.89 12.33
CA LEU A 366 -18.82 -5.24 11.24
C LEU A 366 -20.21 -4.74 11.68
N ILE A 367 -20.95 -5.56 12.43
CA ILE A 367 -22.26 -5.18 13.00
C ILE A 367 -22.11 -3.96 13.92
N GLN A 368 -21.08 -3.93 14.77
CA GLN A 368 -20.83 -2.79 15.65
C GLN A 368 -20.46 -1.52 14.87
N ILE A 369 -19.60 -1.66 13.85
CA ILE A 369 -19.19 -0.56 12.97
C ILE A 369 -20.40 0.04 12.26
N ASP A 370 -21.32 -0.79 11.80
CA ASP A 370 -22.56 -0.35 11.14
C ASP A 370 -23.45 0.42 12.11
N HIS A 371 -23.70 -0.10 13.32
CA HIS A 371 -24.48 0.57 14.35
C HIS A 371 -23.92 1.95 14.74
N GLU A 372 -22.59 2.11 14.69
CA GLU A 372 -21.92 3.39 14.95
C GLU A 372 -21.94 4.34 13.74
N GLY A 373 -22.48 3.90 12.60
CA GLY A 373 -22.52 4.67 11.35
C GLY A 373 -21.15 4.89 10.72
N LEU A 374 -20.24 3.90 10.89
CA LEU A 374 -18.82 3.98 10.45
C LEU A 374 -18.51 3.00 9.31
N LEU A 375 -19.52 2.38 8.68
CA LEU A 375 -19.31 1.42 7.58
C LEU A 375 -18.52 2.00 6.41
N GLU A 376 -18.79 3.24 6.01
CA GLU A 376 -18.06 3.92 4.94
C GLU A 376 -16.58 4.10 5.29
N ALA A 377 -16.27 4.48 6.53
CA ALA A 377 -14.89 4.61 7.00
C ALA A 377 -14.18 3.24 7.01
N PHE A 378 -14.86 2.19 7.46
CA PHE A 378 -14.37 0.82 7.40
C PHE A 378 -14.06 0.40 5.96
N VAL A 379 -14.97 0.63 5.02
CA VAL A 379 -14.77 0.30 3.60
C VAL A 379 -13.52 0.99 3.07
N LEU A 380 -13.43 2.31 3.28
CA LEU A 380 -12.32 3.11 2.74
C LEU A 380 -10.97 2.74 3.32
N LEU A 381 -10.89 2.39 4.60
CA LEU A 381 -9.62 2.12 5.28
C LEU A 381 -9.19 0.64 5.23
N ASN A 382 -10.13 -0.31 4.95
CA ASN A 382 -9.82 -1.75 4.98
C ASN A 382 -10.17 -2.51 3.69
N ARG A 383 -11.13 -2.03 2.89
CA ARG A 383 -11.68 -2.80 1.77
C ARG A 383 -11.59 -2.11 0.43
N ALA A 384 -11.13 -0.85 0.40
CA ALA A 384 -11.11 -0.07 -0.83
C ALA A 384 -10.13 -0.65 -1.85
N ASP A 385 -10.67 -1.12 -2.97
CA ASP A 385 -9.90 -1.41 -4.17
C ASP A 385 -9.57 -0.12 -4.95
N ARG A 386 -8.91 -0.28 -6.10
CA ARG A 386 -8.48 0.85 -6.92
C ARG A 386 -9.64 1.79 -7.30
N GLU A 387 -10.85 1.25 -7.53
CA GLU A 387 -12.00 2.01 -7.97
C GLU A 387 -12.65 2.76 -6.80
N ILE A 388 -12.86 2.10 -5.67
CA ILE A 388 -13.41 2.70 -4.44
C ILE A 388 -12.50 3.80 -3.89
N LYS A 389 -11.18 3.65 -4.02
CA LYS A 389 -10.20 4.66 -3.59
C LYS A 389 -10.42 6.03 -4.25
N THR A 390 -11.04 6.07 -5.43
CA THR A 390 -11.37 7.34 -6.10
C THR A 390 -12.38 8.18 -5.33
N ASP A 391 -13.21 7.57 -4.47
CA ASP A 391 -14.20 8.27 -3.65
C ASP A 391 -13.60 8.86 -2.35
N TYR A 392 -12.37 8.45 -1.98
CA TYR A 392 -11.74 8.82 -0.71
C TYR A 392 -11.53 10.33 -0.51
N PRO A 393 -11.00 11.11 -1.46
CA PRO A 393 -10.73 12.53 -1.25
C PRO A 393 -11.98 13.33 -0.87
N ALA A 394 -13.10 13.06 -1.56
CA ALA A 394 -14.39 13.71 -1.29
C ALA A 394 -14.95 13.30 0.08
N TYR A 395 -14.88 12.00 0.40
CA TYR A 395 -15.34 11.48 1.68
C TYR A 395 -14.53 12.04 2.85
N ARG A 396 -13.19 12.03 2.74
CA ARG A 396 -12.32 12.57 3.79
C ARG A 396 -12.61 14.04 4.07
N HIS A 397 -12.85 14.84 3.02
CA HIS A 397 -13.16 16.26 3.19
C HIS A 397 -14.47 16.47 3.98
N ALA A 398 -15.48 15.65 3.72
CA ALA A 398 -16.80 15.77 4.34
C ALA A 398 -16.94 15.07 5.70
N HIS A 399 -16.18 13.98 5.93
CA HIS A 399 -16.39 13.04 7.03
C HIS A 399 -15.07 12.62 7.71
N HIS A 400 -14.17 13.57 7.91
CA HIS A 400 -12.89 13.34 8.62
C HIS A 400 -13.12 12.77 10.02
N ASP A 401 -14.15 13.25 10.71
CA ASP A 401 -14.55 12.78 12.03
C ASP A 401 -14.90 11.29 12.07
N LYS A 402 -15.60 10.78 11.06
CA LYS A 402 -15.92 9.34 10.95
C LYS A 402 -14.68 8.49 10.69
N LEU A 403 -13.75 8.95 9.85
CA LEU A 403 -12.48 8.27 9.64
C LEU A 403 -11.67 8.23 10.93
N TYR A 404 -11.61 9.35 11.66
CA TYR A 404 -10.92 9.44 12.93
C TYR A 404 -11.53 8.48 13.97
N ARG A 405 -12.85 8.53 14.17
CA ARG A 405 -13.58 7.65 15.09
C ARG A 405 -13.34 6.18 14.76
N TYR A 406 -13.38 5.81 13.49
CA TYR A 406 -13.13 4.43 13.10
C TYR A 406 -11.75 3.95 13.54
N VAL A 407 -10.70 4.73 13.30
CA VAL A 407 -9.34 4.34 13.72
C VAL A 407 -9.22 4.37 15.25
N ASP A 408 -9.74 5.41 15.91
CA ASP A 408 -9.66 5.58 17.37
C ASP A 408 -10.41 4.51 18.16
N GLU A 409 -11.63 4.14 17.72
CA GLU A 409 -12.52 3.26 18.47
C GLU A 409 -12.36 1.78 18.09
N PHE A 410 -12.11 1.48 16.81
CA PHE A 410 -12.10 0.11 16.30
C PHE A 410 -10.69 -0.43 16.00
N VAL A 411 -9.79 0.39 15.49
CA VAL A 411 -8.40 -0.03 15.26
C VAL A 411 -7.57 0.08 16.54
N LEU A 412 -7.79 1.13 17.33
CA LEU A 412 -7.06 1.42 18.57
C LEU A 412 -8.00 1.45 19.80
N PRO A 413 -8.69 0.37 20.12
CA PRO A 413 -9.65 0.39 21.22
C PRO A 413 -8.94 0.75 22.53
N LYS A 414 -9.57 1.60 23.35
CA LYS A 414 -9.07 1.91 24.68
C LYS A 414 -9.14 0.64 25.53
N GLN A 415 -8.09 0.36 26.29
CA GLN A 415 -8.12 -0.73 27.26
C GLN A 415 -9.23 -0.45 28.27
N THR A 416 -10.28 -1.26 28.25
CA THR A 416 -11.24 -1.24 29.36
C THR A 416 -10.57 -1.82 30.61
N ALA A 417 -10.77 -1.19 31.74
CA ALA A 417 -10.14 -1.54 33.03
C ALA A 417 -10.40 -3.02 33.50
N GLN A 418 -11.06 -3.81 32.67
CA GLN A 418 -11.38 -5.24 32.95
C GLN A 418 -10.37 -6.24 32.38
N SER A 419 -9.42 -5.84 31.52
CA SER A 419 -8.42 -6.74 30.93
C SER A 419 -7.06 -6.74 31.66
N ALA A 420 -6.97 -6.07 32.82
CA ALA A 420 -5.77 -5.99 33.65
C ALA A 420 -5.88 -6.84 34.93
N LYS A 421 -6.49 -8.05 34.81
CA LYS A 421 -6.46 -9.05 35.90
C LYS A 421 -5.93 -10.38 35.43
#